data_5dadecb0290dbc2a1af2eadf50887777
#
_entry.id   5dadecb0290dbc2a1af2eadf50887777
#
_cell.length_a   1.000
_cell.length_b   1.000
_cell.length_c   1.000
_cell.angle_alpha   90.00
_cell.angle_beta   90.00
_cell.angle_gamma   90.00
#
_symmetry.space_group_name_H-M   'P 1'
#
loop_
_entity.id
_entity.type
_entity.pdbx_description
1 polymer ?
#
loop_
_entity_poly.entity_id
_entity_poly.type
_entity_poly.pdbx_seq_one_letter_code
_entity_poly.pdbx_strand_id
1 'polypeptide(L)'
;RGDFYWPAMKEADLQDINSEPMPTKEFLEDWLVRTCEIIDRYHPQILYFDWWIQHSSAKPYLKKLAAYYYNRAAEWGTGAVINYKHDAFLFGTAVPDVERGQFAEVKPYLWQTDTAIALNSWCYTENNKFKNPADLICDLVDIVSKNGRMLLNVGPKSDGTISKEDQYVLRE
;
A
#
# COMPACT_ATOMS: atom_id res chain seq x y z
N ARG A 1 -15.77 15.32 -10.16
CA ARG A 1 -16.00 14.78 -11.52
C ARG A 1 -16.28 13.31 -11.38
N GLY A 2 -17.54 12.88 -11.66
CA GLY A 2 -17.97 11.50 -11.59
C GLY A 2 -17.20 10.55 -12.50
N ASP A 3 -16.50 11.09 -13.49
CA ASP A 3 -15.70 10.32 -14.46
C ASP A 3 -14.44 9.67 -13.84
N PHE A 4 -13.94 10.22 -12.72
CA PHE A 4 -12.75 9.71 -12.04
C PHE A 4 -13.06 8.98 -10.75
N TYR A 5 -14.19 9.29 -10.13
CA TYR A 5 -14.59 8.73 -8.86
C TYR A 5 -16.02 8.24 -8.95
N TRP A 6 -16.19 6.97 -9.15
CA TRP A 6 -17.49 6.36 -8.94
C TRP A 6 -17.93 6.63 -7.51
N PRO A 7 -19.23 6.87 -7.27
CA PRO A 7 -19.76 6.79 -5.93
C PRO A 7 -19.60 5.35 -5.44
N ALA A 8 -18.40 5.07 -4.92
CA ALA A 8 -18.03 3.73 -4.47
C ALA A 8 -18.99 3.26 -3.39
N MET A 9 -19.40 4.17 -2.53
CA MET A 9 -20.38 3.95 -1.47
C MET A 9 -20.96 5.29 -1.00
N LYS A 10 -22.08 5.26 -0.31
CA LYS A 10 -22.61 6.41 0.41
C LYS A 10 -21.73 6.74 1.62
N GLU A 11 -21.98 7.88 2.26
CA GLU A 11 -21.36 8.16 3.55
C GLU A 11 -21.53 6.96 4.50
N ALA A 12 -20.43 6.43 4.95
CA ALA A 12 -20.36 5.29 5.84
C ALA A 12 -19.65 5.68 7.13
N ASP A 13 -19.84 4.92 8.18
CA ASP A 13 -18.98 5.01 9.36
C ASP A 13 -17.57 4.58 8.96
N LEU A 14 -16.66 5.54 8.89
CA LEU A 14 -15.27 5.32 8.54
C LEU A 14 -14.51 4.45 9.56
N GLN A 15 -15.10 4.21 10.73
CA GLN A 15 -14.55 3.36 11.79
C GLN A 15 -14.85 1.87 11.55
N ASP A 16 -15.91 1.55 10.82
CA ASP A 16 -16.30 0.18 10.49
C ASP A 16 -16.24 -0.08 8.99
N ILE A 17 -15.14 -0.64 8.55
CA ILE A 17 -14.87 -0.94 7.15
C ILE A 17 -15.80 -2.00 6.55
N ASN A 18 -16.50 -2.77 7.37
CA ASN A 18 -17.47 -3.76 6.94
C ASN A 18 -18.91 -3.28 7.11
N SER A 19 -19.10 -2.01 7.53
CA SER A 19 -20.43 -1.42 7.65
C SER A 19 -21.08 -1.19 6.29
N GLU A 20 -22.40 -1.15 6.27
CA GLU A 20 -23.15 -0.67 5.12
C GLU A 20 -23.02 0.86 4.96
N PRO A 21 -23.06 1.37 3.74
CA PRO A 21 -23.20 0.64 2.47
C PRO A 21 -21.89 0.09 1.93
N MET A 22 -21.99 -1.09 1.33
CA MET A 22 -20.88 -1.76 0.64
C MET A 22 -20.53 -1.06 -0.68
N PRO A 23 -19.27 -1.20 -1.18
CA PRO A 23 -18.93 -0.81 -2.54
C PRO A 23 -19.85 -1.47 -3.57
N THR A 24 -20.24 -0.70 -4.60
CA THR A 24 -21.14 -1.23 -5.63
C THR A 24 -20.41 -2.24 -6.52
N LYS A 25 -21.20 -3.13 -7.13
CA LYS A 25 -20.67 -4.12 -8.08
C LYS A 25 -19.97 -3.43 -9.27
N GLU A 26 -20.58 -2.39 -9.79
CA GLU A 26 -20.05 -1.59 -10.91
C GLU A 26 -18.70 -0.97 -10.57
N PHE A 27 -18.58 -0.41 -9.36
CA PHE A 27 -17.29 0.12 -8.88
C PHE A 27 -16.22 -0.96 -8.80
N LEU A 28 -16.55 -2.13 -8.24
CA LEU A 28 -15.60 -3.23 -8.08
C LEU A 28 -15.18 -3.85 -9.42
N GLU A 29 -16.09 -3.93 -10.39
CA GLU A 29 -15.80 -4.37 -11.75
C GLU A 29 -14.88 -3.38 -12.48
N ASP A 30 -15.16 -2.08 -12.40
CA ASP A 30 -14.32 -1.03 -12.99
C ASP A 30 -12.94 -1.00 -12.33
N TRP A 31 -12.88 -1.08 -11.00
CA TRP A 31 -11.62 -1.18 -10.25
C TRP A 31 -10.76 -2.36 -10.72
N LEU A 32 -11.35 -3.54 -10.88
CA LEU A 32 -10.65 -4.74 -11.35
C LEU A 32 -10.10 -4.54 -12.76
N VAL A 33 -10.93 -4.04 -13.69
CA VAL A 33 -10.52 -3.80 -15.09
C VAL A 33 -9.37 -2.80 -15.17
N ARG A 34 -9.46 -1.67 -14.47
CA ARG A 34 -8.39 -0.66 -14.45
C ARG A 34 -7.10 -1.19 -13.83
N THR A 35 -7.20 -2.01 -12.81
CA THR A 35 -6.02 -2.62 -12.19
C THR A 35 -5.37 -3.63 -13.13
N CYS A 36 -6.15 -4.44 -13.84
CA CYS A 36 -5.63 -5.35 -14.87
C CYS A 36 -4.97 -4.59 -16.04
N GLU A 37 -5.55 -3.45 -16.45
CA GLU A 37 -4.93 -2.59 -17.48
C GLU A 37 -3.55 -2.07 -17.05
N ILE A 38 -3.41 -1.64 -15.79
CA ILE A 38 -2.12 -1.21 -15.23
C ILE A 38 -1.12 -2.37 -15.23
N ILE A 39 -1.56 -3.55 -14.83
CA ILE A 39 -0.73 -4.76 -14.83
C ILE A 39 -0.20 -5.06 -16.24
N ASP A 40 -1.06 -5.08 -17.22
CA ASP A 40 -0.67 -5.40 -18.62
C ASP A 40 0.19 -4.31 -19.25
N ARG A 41 -0.05 -3.05 -18.91
CA ARG A 41 0.67 -1.92 -19.51
C ARG A 41 2.07 -1.73 -18.96
N TYR A 42 2.24 -1.94 -17.65
CA TYR A 42 3.47 -1.57 -16.95
C TYR A 42 4.26 -2.75 -16.41
N HIS A 43 3.71 -3.95 -16.40
CA HIS A 43 4.33 -5.17 -15.87
C HIS A 43 4.94 -4.96 -14.47
N PRO A 44 4.21 -4.39 -13.51
CA PRO A 44 4.76 -4.10 -12.21
C PRO A 44 5.18 -5.40 -11.50
N GLN A 45 6.28 -5.35 -10.76
CA GLN A 45 6.71 -6.48 -9.92
C GLN A 45 6.10 -6.42 -8.53
N ILE A 46 5.61 -5.25 -8.11
CA ILE A 46 4.94 -5.03 -6.84
C ILE A 46 3.64 -4.31 -7.08
N LEU A 47 2.54 -4.85 -6.54
CA LEU A 47 1.27 -4.15 -6.38
C LEU A 47 1.07 -3.92 -4.89
N TYR A 48 0.91 -2.66 -4.49
CA TYR A 48 0.59 -2.30 -3.13
C TYR A 48 -0.85 -1.80 -3.05
N PHE A 49 -1.60 -2.38 -2.11
CA PHE A 49 -2.96 -1.94 -1.79
C PHE A 49 -3.02 -1.49 -0.34
N ASP A 50 -3.46 -0.26 -0.17
CA ASP A 50 -3.78 0.29 1.13
C ASP A 50 -5.09 -0.34 1.68
N TRP A 51 -5.49 0.04 2.87
CA TRP A 51 -6.75 -0.41 3.47
C TRP A 51 -7.96 -0.07 2.56
N TRP A 52 -9.17 -0.45 2.86
CA TRP A 52 -10.41 -0.45 2.07
C TRP A 52 -10.64 -1.71 1.24
N ILE A 53 -9.64 -2.31 0.65
CA ILE A 53 -9.81 -3.52 -0.16
C ILE A 53 -10.17 -4.76 0.69
N GLN A 54 -9.98 -4.73 2.01
CA GLN A 54 -10.39 -5.81 2.92
C GLN A 54 -11.90 -5.94 3.05
N HIS A 55 -12.68 -5.00 2.55
CA HIS A 55 -14.13 -5.05 2.54
C HIS A 55 -14.65 -6.39 1.97
N SER A 56 -15.64 -6.99 2.62
CA SER A 56 -16.12 -8.33 2.26
C SER A 56 -16.56 -8.45 0.80
N SER A 57 -17.19 -7.40 0.25
CA SER A 57 -17.60 -7.34 -1.16
C SER A 57 -16.41 -7.32 -2.15
N ALA A 58 -15.23 -6.89 -1.73
CA ALA A 58 -14.02 -6.88 -2.56
C ALA A 58 -13.35 -8.27 -2.67
N LYS A 59 -13.56 -9.16 -1.70
CA LYS A 59 -12.86 -10.46 -1.64
C LYS A 59 -12.94 -11.29 -2.93
N PRO A 60 -14.10 -11.44 -3.62
CA PRO A 60 -14.16 -12.15 -4.89
C PRO A 60 -13.32 -11.50 -6.00
N TYR A 61 -13.24 -10.18 -6.00
CA TYR A 61 -12.46 -9.40 -6.99
C TYR A 61 -10.97 -9.48 -6.70
N LEU A 62 -10.56 -9.42 -5.44
CA LEU A 62 -9.19 -9.63 -5.02
C LEU A 62 -8.66 -11.01 -5.43
N LYS A 63 -9.48 -12.05 -5.29
CA LYS A 63 -9.13 -13.40 -5.75
C LYS A 63 -8.90 -13.45 -7.26
N LYS A 64 -9.78 -12.83 -8.05
CA LYS A 64 -9.62 -12.72 -9.51
C LYS A 64 -8.37 -11.94 -9.88
N LEU A 65 -8.14 -10.81 -9.22
CA LEU A 65 -6.97 -9.98 -9.45
C LEU A 65 -5.67 -10.73 -9.15
N ALA A 66 -5.58 -11.40 -8.00
CA ALA A 66 -4.39 -12.16 -7.64
C ALA A 66 -4.09 -13.26 -8.66
N ALA A 67 -5.12 -14.03 -9.07
CA ALA A 67 -4.98 -15.06 -10.07
C ALA A 67 -4.50 -14.47 -11.41
N TYR A 68 -5.10 -13.36 -11.84
CA TYR A 68 -4.71 -12.66 -13.07
C TYR A 68 -3.24 -12.21 -12.99
N TYR A 69 -2.89 -11.46 -11.96
CA TYR A 69 -1.57 -10.88 -11.81
C TYR A 69 -0.44 -11.91 -11.73
N TYR A 70 -0.61 -12.94 -10.91
CA TYR A 70 0.41 -13.99 -10.78
C TYR A 70 0.55 -14.82 -12.06
N ASN A 71 -0.54 -15.07 -12.80
CA ASN A 71 -0.46 -15.75 -14.10
C ASN A 71 0.27 -14.89 -15.14
N ARG A 72 -0.04 -13.58 -15.20
CA ARG A 72 0.68 -12.66 -16.10
C ARG A 72 2.16 -12.57 -15.77
N ALA A 73 2.51 -12.49 -14.48
CA ALA A 73 3.91 -12.49 -14.06
C ALA A 73 4.64 -13.77 -14.46
N ALA A 74 3.99 -14.92 -14.34
CA ALA A 74 4.54 -16.21 -14.79
C ALA A 74 4.76 -16.23 -16.33
N GLU A 75 3.81 -15.69 -17.10
CA GLU A 75 3.96 -15.56 -18.57
C GLU A 75 5.15 -14.65 -18.95
N TRP A 76 5.40 -13.58 -18.18
CA TRP A 76 6.53 -12.68 -18.41
C TRP A 76 7.86 -13.23 -17.89
N GLY A 77 7.84 -14.32 -17.13
CA GLY A 77 9.03 -14.89 -16.50
C GLY A 77 9.61 -14.00 -15.39
N THR A 78 8.79 -13.18 -14.73
CA THR A 78 9.21 -12.25 -13.67
C THR A 78 8.58 -12.63 -12.34
N GLY A 79 9.29 -12.32 -11.23
CA GLY A 79 8.69 -12.37 -9.90
C GLY A 79 7.67 -11.24 -9.72
N ALA A 80 6.58 -11.53 -9.02
CA ALA A 80 5.55 -10.56 -8.70
C ALA A 80 5.02 -10.79 -7.28
N VAL A 81 4.62 -9.71 -6.61
CA VAL A 81 4.10 -9.76 -5.25
C VAL A 81 3.00 -8.72 -5.05
N ILE A 82 2.01 -9.06 -4.25
CA ILE A 82 0.99 -8.13 -3.76
C ILE A 82 1.31 -7.82 -2.29
N ASN A 83 1.33 -6.54 -1.95
CA ASN A 83 1.39 -6.07 -0.56
C ASN A 83 0.02 -5.56 -0.15
N TYR A 84 -0.42 -5.88 1.06
CA TYR A 84 -1.77 -5.59 1.53
C TYR A 84 -1.82 -5.30 3.02
N LYS A 85 -2.85 -4.57 3.44
CA LYS A 85 -3.16 -4.31 4.84
C LYS A 85 -4.30 -5.18 5.37
N HIS A 86 -4.29 -5.39 6.66
CA HIS A 86 -5.31 -6.11 7.43
C HIS A 86 -5.51 -7.57 6.93
N ASP A 87 -6.76 -7.92 6.66
CA ASP A 87 -7.17 -9.27 6.21
C ASP A 87 -7.59 -9.32 4.74
N ALA A 88 -7.12 -8.37 3.91
CA ALA A 88 -7.54 -8.29 2.51
C ALA A 88 -7.26 -9.58 1.73
N PHE A 89 -6.14 -10.22 1.99
CA PHE A 89 -5.75 -11.51 1.39
C PHE A 89 -5.57 -12.59 2.45
N LEU A 90 -5.64 -13.84 2.02
CA LEU A 90 -5.30 -14.95 2.88
C LEU A 90 -3.81 -14.95 3.17
N PHE A 91 -3.44 -15.26 4.41
CA PHE A 91 -2.05 -15.36 4.82
C PHE A 91 -1.26 -16.34 3.91
N GLY A 92 -0.08 -15.92 3.50
CA GLY A 92 0.79 -16.70 2.61
C GLY A 92 0.51 -16.50 1.11
N THR A 93 -0.56 -15.81 0.72
CA THR A 93 -0.85 -15.51 -0.71
C THR A 93 -0.33 -14.16 -1.17
N ALA A 94 0.01 -13.29 -0.24
CA ALA A 94 0.54 -11.95 -0.45
C ALA A 94 1.36 -11.52 0.77
N VAL A 95 2.03 -10.37 0.71
CA VAL A 95 2.89 -9.84 1.78
C VAL A 95 2.08 -8.87 2.65
N PRO A 96 1.92 -9.15 3.95
CA PRO A 96 1.22 -8.24 4.85
C PRO A 96 2.03 -6.96 5.08
N ASP A 97 1.33 -5.84 5.16
CA ASP A 97 1.87 -4.53 5.48
C ASP A 97 1.33 -4.02 6.82
N VAL A 98 2.20 -3.43 7.64
CA VAL A 98 1.87 -2.90 8.96
C VAL A 98 2.19 -1.41 8.99
N GLU A 99 1.15 -0.56 8.96
CA GLU A 99 1.32 0.89 8.92
C GLU A 99 2.06 1.42 10.14
N ARG A 100 3.18 2.12 9.90
CA ARG A 100 4.04 2.77 10.92
C ARG A 100 4.38 1.86 12.10
N GLY A 101 4.32 0.54 11.88
CA GLY A 101 4.49 -0.45 12.92
C GLY A 101 5.71 -1.34 12.70
N GLN A 102 6.07 -2.09 13.73
CA GLN A 102 7.14 -3.07 13.72
C GLN A 102 6.73 -4.27 14.56
N PHE A 103 7.22 -5.44 14.18
CA PHE A 103 7.07 -6.63 15.03
C PHE A 103 8.17 -6.68 16.09
N ALA A 104 7.84 -7.16 17.29
CA ALA A 104 8.81 -7.36 18.36
C ALA A 104 9.80 -8.49 18.04
N GLU A 105 9.36 -9.49 17.26
CA GLU A 105 10.11 -10.72 16.99
C GLU A 105 10.36 -10.95 15.50
N VAL A 106 11.38 -11.73 15.17
CA VAL A 106 11.64 -12.21 13.82
C VAL A 106 10.45 -13.01 13.29
N LYS A 107 9.99 -12.69 12.09
CA LYS A 107 8.88 -13.40 11.45
C LYS A 107 9.42 -14.47 10.49
N PRO A 108 8.81 -15.67 10.44
CA PRO A 108 9.19 -16.72 9.49
C PRO A 108 8.69 -16.45 8.05
N TYR A 109 8.13 -15.27 7.80
CA TYR A 109 7.57 -14.83 6.51
C TYR A 109 7.99 -13.38 6.24
N LEU A 110 7.98 -13.01 4.97
CA LEU A 110 8.20 -11.62 4.56
C LEU A 110 7.01 -10.75 4.96
N TRP A 111 7.31 -9.57 5.41
CA TRP A 111 6.33 -8.53 5.73
C TRP A 111 6.86 -7.15 5.32
N GLN A 112 5.99 -6.19 5.24
CA GLN A 112 6.34 -4.80 4.95
C GLN A 112 5.84 -3.89 6.08
N THR A 113 6.52 -2.78 6.30
CA THR A 113 5.95 -1.62 6.96
C THR A 113 6.03 -0.43 6.03
N ASP A 114 4.92 0.26 5.86
CA ASP A 114 4.92 1.58 5.24
C ASP A 114 5.07 2.64 6.34
N THR A 115 5.95 3.59 6.10
CA THR A 115 6.19 4.72 7.00
C THR A 115 6.57 5.97 6.20
N ALA A 116 6.57 7.13 6.84
CA ALA A 116 6.98 8.38 6.19
C ALA A 116 8.16 8.99 6.93
N ILE A 117 8.96 9.77 6.22
CA ILE A 117 9.99 10.61 6.85
C ILE A 117 9.37 11.71 7.72
N ALA A 118 8.15 12.15 7.39
CA ALA A 118 7.39 13.05 8.25
C ALA A 118 6.64 12.29 9.35
N LEU A 119 6.69 12.82 10.57
CA LEU A 119 6.00 12.26 11.74
C LEU A 119 4.49 12.45 11.69
N ASN A 120 4.05 13.59 11.18
CA ASN A 120 2.68 14.09 11.31
C ASN A 120 1.89 14.10 10.00
N SER A 121 2.47 13.63 8.90
CA SER A 121 1.81 13.62 7.59
C SER A 121 2.36 12.51 6.68
N TRP A 122 1.58 12.12 5.68
CA TRP A 122 2.01 11.34 4.53
C TRP A 122 2.33 12.24 3.33
N CYS A 123 1.83 13.45 3.32
CA CYS A 123 1.96 14.42 2.24
C CYS A 123 2.86 15.58 2.65
N TYR A 124 3.32 16.37 1.67
CA TYR A 124 3.92 17.65 1.96
C TYR A 124 2.92 18.58 2.64
N THR A 125 3.33 19.15 3.76
CA THR A 125 2.69 20.29 4.41
C THR A 125 3.76 21.26 4.90
N GLU A 126 3.42 22.54 5.02
CA GLU A 126 4.36 23.58 5.49
C GLU A 126 4.81 23.35 6.95
N ASN A 127 4.04 22.58 7.71
CA ASN A 127 4.27 22.30 9.13
C ASN A 127 4.71 20.85 9.39
N ASN A 128 5.34 20.19 8.43
CA ASN A 128 5.87 18.84 8.63
C ASN A 128 6.93 18.82 9.73
N LYS A 129 6.81 17.82 10.60
CA LYS A 129 7.83 17.45 11.57
C LYS A 129 8.51 16.19 11.04
N PHE A 130 9.83 16.20 11.00
CA PHE A 130 10.61 15.11 10.43
C PHE A 130 11.15 14.17 11.48
N LYS A 131 11.29 12.91 11.11
CA LYS A 131 12.04 11.92 11.90
C LYS A 131 13.53 12.27 11.86
N ASN A 132 14.25 11.89 12.90
CA ASN A 132 15.69 11.95 12.90
C ASN A 132 16.25 10.88 11.92
N PRO A 133 17.22 11.20 11.06
CA PRO A 133 17.85 10.21 10.17
C PRO A 133 18.36 8.97 10.91
N ALA A 134 18.99 9.14 12.07
CA ALA A 134 19.49 8.02 12.88
C ALA A 134 18.36 7.08 13.33
N ASP A 135 17.20 7.61 13.69
CA ASP A 135 16.04 6.79 14.08
C ASP A 135 15.51 6.00 12.87
N LEU A 136 15.48 6.62 11.68
CA LEU A 136 15.08 5.92 10.45
C LEU A 136 16.03 4.77 10.08
N ILE A 137 17.34 4.97 10.27
CA ILE A 137 18.33 3.92 10.04
C ILE A 137 18.15 2.79 11.06
N CYS A 138 17.94 3.12 12.34
CA CYS A 138 17.65 2.12 13.37
C CYS A 138 16.37 1.35 13.05
N ASP A 139 15.31 2.03 12.66
CA ASP A 139 14.06 1.42 12.21
C ASP A 139 14.31 0.46 11.04
N LEU A 140 15.04 0.89 10.00
CA LEU A 140 15.37 0.07 8.84
C LEU A 140 16.15 -1.20 9.22
N VAL A 141 17.18 -1.06 10.06
CA VAL A 141 18.00 -2.19 10.53
C VAL A 141 17.13 -3.18 11.33
N ASP A 142 16.31 -2.67 12.23
CA ASP A 142 15.40 -3.49 13.03
C ASP A 142 14.39 -4.25 12.15
N ILE A 143 13.75 -3.57 11.21
CA ILE A 143 12.78 -4.16 10.29
C ILE A 143 13.43 -5.27 9.45
N VAL A 144 14.58 -5.00 8.85
CA VAL A 144 15.28 -5.96 7.98
C VAL A 144 15.78 -7.15 8.79
N SER A 145 16.27 -6.95 10.01
CA SER A 145 16.70 -8.03 10.92
C SER A 145 15.55 -8.99 11.28
N LYS A 146 14.32 -8.55 11.16
CA LYS A 146 13.10 -9.32 11.48
C LYS A 146 12.37 -9.85 10.23
N ASN A 147 13.09 -9.93 9.09
CA ASN A 147 12.58 -10.39 7.80
C ASN A 147 11.53 -9.43 7.19
N GLY A 148 11.57 -8.15 7.58
CA GLY A 148 10.70 -7.10 7.07
C GLY A 148 11.32 -6.29 5.95
N ARG A 149 10.50 -5.47 5.32
CA ARG A 149 10.88 -4.45 4.33
C ARG A 149 10.26 -3.12 4.70
N MET A 150 10.99 -2.05 4.46
CA MET A 150 10.50 -0.69 4.70
C MET A 150 10.07 -0.05 3.37
N LEU A 151 8.84 0.44 3.30
CA LEU A 151 8.35 1.37 2.29
C LEU A 151 8.39 2.77 2.88
N LEU A 152 9.40 3.57 2.50
CA LEU A 152 9.60 4.91 3.05
C LEU A 152 8.95 5.95 2.15
N ASN A 153 7.91 6.60 2.64
CA ASN A 153 7.19 7.65 1.93
C ASN A 153 7.87 9.01 2.09
N VAL A 154 7.91 9.74 0.99
CA VAL A 154 8.37 11.12 0.88
C VAL A 154 7.23 11.95 0.31
N GLY A 155 6.97 13.14 0.85
CA GLY A 155 5.89 14.02 0.40
C GLY A 155 6.37 15.08 -0.61
N PRO A 156 6.24 14.88 -1.93
CA PRO A 156 6.61 15.91 -2.88
C PRO A 156 5.67 17.12 -2.79
N LYS A 157 6.20 18.30 -3.14
CA LYS A 157 5.41 19.52 -3.30
C LYS A 157 4.53 19.43 -4.55
N SER A 158 3.59 20.34 -4.68
CA SER A 158 2.65 20.41 -5.82
C SER A 158 3.32 20.57 -7.18
N ASP A 159 4.54 21.13 -7.22
CA ASP A 159 5.37 21.27 -8.42
C ASP A 159 6.24 20.03 -8.71
N GLY A 160 6.11 18.97 -7.90
CA GLY A 160 6.89 17.74 -8.01
C GLY A 160 8.27 17.79 -7.36
N THR A 161 8.67 18.92 -6.78
CA THR A 161 9.96 19.02 -6.08
C THR A 161 9.91 18.41 -4.69
N ILE A 162 11.05 17.97 -4.20
CA ILE A 162 11.24 17.48 -2.83
C ILE A 162 11.78 18.61 -1.97
N SER A 163 11.22 18.80 -0.77
CA SER A 163 11.66 19.87 0.14
C SER A 163 13.12 19.70 0.55
N LYS A 164 13.74 20.77 1.01
CA LYS A 164 15.14 20.69 1.49
C LYS A 164 15.27 19.85 2.75
N GLU A 165 14.26 19.89 3.58
CA GLU A 165 14.16 19.11 4.82
C GLU A 165 14.04 17.60 4.51
N ASP A 166 13.17 17.22 3.56
CA ASP A 166 13.08 15.85 3.09
C ASP A 166 14.43 15.38 2.47
N GLN A 167 15.05 16.21 1.65
CA GLN A 167 16.35 15.89 1.04
C GLN A 167 17.45 15.72 2.09
N TYR A 168 17.44 16.52 3.15
CA TYR A 168 18.40 16.38 4.25
C TYR A 168 18.23 15.00 4.91
N VAL A 169 17.02 14.67 5.33
CA VAL A 169 16.73 13.37 6.01
C VAL A 169 17.14 12.17 5.14
N LEU A 170 16.99 12.27 3.82
CA LEU A 170 17.30 11.16 2.91
C LEU A 170 18.81 11.04 2.57
N ARG A 171 19.62 12.06 2.83
CA ARG A 171 21.05 12.07 2.51
C ARG A 171 21.96 11.70 3.67
N GLU A 172 21.50 11.95 4.89
CA GLU A 172 22.19 11.57 6.13
C GLU A 172 22.02 10.08 6.44
#